data_c1b62f087a382a5cae057ba39e56feb2
#
_entry.id   c1b62f087a382a5cae057ba39e56feb2
#
_cell.length_a   1.000
_cell.length_b   1.000
_cell.length_c   1.000
_cell.angle_alpha   90.00
_cell.angle_beta   90.00
_cell.angle_gamma   90.00
#
_symmetry.space_group_name_H-M   'P 1'
#
loop_
_entity.id
_entity.type
_entity.pdbx_description
1 polymer ?
#
loop_
_entity_poly.entity_id
_entity_poly.type
_entity_poly.pdbx_seq_one_letter_code
_entity_poly.pdbx_strand_id
1 'polypeptide(L)'
;MRRVIYALLAFAFAPSAFADDLSWLTGAQPAAPMNVNGWAGVYIGGQVSYSNAGGDFSNTTQGPVAFSLRETTLEAQVGPSNWPVLGQANHGATGFGGFAGYNTQFERLVLGVEANYDQANLSLIAPNTPISRQTSAGGNAYDVTISGSGSVTDLNFGTLRARAGWALGNFLPYGFAGVAVGHANVNIAATVSGIENPQNQPCTPAPAPATPACVPFSFTGTAGKNGEWLVGFTFGGGLDVALTRNVFLRAEYEYVQFAPIANLVVNVNTVRGGLGIKF
;
A
#
# COMPACT_ATOMS: atom_id res chain seq x y z
N MET A 1 -8.16 1.74 14.92
CA MET A 1 -8.02 0.85 13.74
C MET A 1 -8.19 -0.65 14.03
N ARG A 2 -8.38 -1.10 15.27
CA ARG A 2 -8.57 -2.53 15.63
C ARG A 2 -10.01 -3.05 15.51
N ARG A 3 -10.99 -2.21 15.21
CA ARG A 3 -12.43 -2.57 15.26
C ARG A 3 -13.07 -2.93 13.91
N VAL A 4 -12.39 -2.71 12.79
CA VAL A 4 -12.94 -3.00 11.45
C VAL A 4 -12.63 -4.42 10.96
N ILE A 5 -11.57 -5.05 11.49
CA ILE A 5 -11.14 -6.40 11.07
C ILE A 5 -12.06 -7.51 11.59
N TYR A 6 -12.78 -7.28 12.70
CA TYR A 6 -13.65 -8.31 13.30
C TYR A 6 -15.03 -8.46 12.64
N ALA A 7 -15.45 -7.51 11.81
CA ALA A 7 -16.77 -7.57 11.18
C ALA A 7 -16.84 -8.47 9.92
N LEU A 8 -15.71 -8.74 9.28
CA LEU A 8 -15.66 -9.56 8.05
C LEU A 8 -15.48 -11.06 8.30
N LEU A 9 -14.99 -11.46 9.47
CA LEU A 9 -14.81 -12.88 9.84
C LEU A 9 -16.08 -13.53 10.42
N ALA A 10 -17.09 -12.76 10.79
CA ALA A 10 -18.32 -13.30 11.36
C ALA A 10 -19.33 -13.84 10.33
N PHE A 11 -19.11 -13.60 9.03
CA PHE A 11 -20.04 -14.06 7.97
C PHE A 11 -19.72 -15.47 7.42
N ALA A 12 -18.61 -16.09 7.83
CA ALA A 12 -18.18 -17.38 7.27
C ALA A 12 -18.75 -18.64 7.96
N PHE A 13 -19.47 -18.49 9.09
CA PHE A 13 -20.00 -19.64 9.85
C PHE A 13 -21.43 -19.39 10.35
N ALA A 14 -22.35 -19.01 9.48
CA ALA A 14 -23.77 -19.16 9.78
C ALA A 14 -24.25 -20.53 9.26
N PRO A 15 -24.75 -21.42 10.12
CA PRO A 15 -25.36 -22.65 9.62
C PRO A 15 -26.59 -22.31 8.78
N SER A 16 -26.80 -23.11 7.74
CA SER A 16 -27.86 -23.01 6.71
C SER A 16 -29.32 -23.08 7.22
N ALA A 17 -29.59 -22.73 8.48
CA ALA A 17 -30.88 -22.89 9.13
C ALA A 17 -31.84 -21.70 9.00
N PHE A 18 -31.45 -20.58 8.39
CA PHE A 18 -32.32 -19.39 8.33
C PHE A 18 -32.80 -18.99 6.93
N ALA A 19 -32.56 -19.78 5.88
CA ALA A 19 -32.99 -19.44 4.53
C ALA A 19 -34.43 -19.87 4.20
N ASP A 20 -35.06 -20.72 4.99
CA ASP A 20 -36.38 -21.26 4.71
C ASP A 20 -37.57 -20.46 5.27
N ASP A 21 -37.31 -19.55 6.22
CA ASP A 21 -38.41 -18.88 6.95
C ASP A 21 -38.92 -17.55 6.34
N LEU A 22 -38.33 -17.05 5.23
CA LEU A 22 -38.78 -15.80 4.61
C LEU A 22 -39.70 -15.99 3.39
N SER A 23 -39.97 -17.20 2.96
CA SER A 23 -40.82 -17.48 1.79
C SER A 23 -42.29 -17.05 1.96
N TRP A 24 -42.77 -16.87 3.20
CA TRP A 24 -44.14 -16.41 3.50
C TRP A 24 -44.33 -14.89 3.31
N LEU A 25 -43.25 -14.12 3.29
CA LEU A 25 -43.31 -12.66 3.14
C LEU A 25 -43.42 -12.19 1.69
N THR A 26 -43.05 -12.99 0.73
CA THR A 26 -42.98 -12.60 -0.68
C THR A 26 -44.02 -13.27 -1.58
N GLY A 27 -44.72 -14.31 -1.11
CA GLY A 27 -45.64 -15.08 -1.94
C GLY A 27 -45.00 -15.71 -3.18
N ALA A 28 -43.69 -15.63 -3.29
CA ALA A 28 -42.93 -16.20 -4.37
C ALA A 28 -42.63 -17.69 -4.02
N GLN A 29 -43.07 -18.58 -4.86
CA GLN A 29 -42.57 -19.95 -4.83
C GLN A 29 -41.05 -19.91 -4.83
N PRO A 30 -40.34 -20.63 -3.92
CA PRO A 30 -38.87 -20.69 -3.98
C PRO A 30 -38.49 -21.11 -5.39
N ALA A 31 -37.79 -20.22 -6.09
CA ALA A 31 -37.22 -20.54 -7.39
C ALA A 31 -36.42 -21.82 -7.21
N ALA A 32 -36.77 -22.87 -7.97
CA ALA A 32 -36.03 -24.14 -7.96
C ALA A 32 -34.52 -23.77 -8.05
N PRO A 33 -33.63 -24.38 -7.24
CA PRO A 33 -32.22 -24.05 -7.25
C PRO A 33 -31.77 -24.11 -8.70
N MET A 34 -31.40 -22.95 -9.27
CA MET A 34 -30.82 -22.89 -10.60
C MET A 34 -29.51 -23.66 -10.49
N ASN A 35 -29.50 -24.91 -10.98
CA ASN A 35 -28.28 -25.64 -11.18
C ASN A 35 -27.46 -24.85 -12.22
N VAL A 36 -26.69 -23.93 -11.76
CA VAL A 36 -25.69 -23.19 -12.57
C VAL A 36 -24.61 -24.22 -12.85
N ASN A 37 -24.78 -24.96 -13.93
CA ASN A 37 -23.87 -26.00 -14.34
C ASN A 37 -22.52 -25.34 -14.73
N GLY A 38 -21.59 -25.37 -13.81
CA GLY A 38 -20.19 -25.10 -14.01
C GLY A 38 -19.77 -23.65 -13.87
N TRP A 39 -18.68 -23.47 -13.12
CA TRP A 39 -17.91 -22.23 -13.03
C TRP A 39 -16.74 -22.22 -14.03
N ALA A 40 -16.59 -23.27 -14.84
CA ALA A 40 -15.56 -23.38 -15.87
C ALA A 40 -15.82 -22.43 -17.03
N GLY A 41 -14.76 -21.95 -17.66
CA GLY A 41 -14.79 -21.10 -18.86
C GLY A 41 -14.04 -19.81 -18.67
N VAL A 42 -13.98 -19.04 -19.75
CA VAL A 42 -13.45 -17.67 -19.78
C VAL A 42 -14.47 -16.73 -19.15
N TYR A 43 -14.01 -15.73 -18.45
CA TYR A 43 -14.87 -14.67 -17.92
C TYR A 43 -14.17 -13.31 -17.97
N ILE A 44 -14.97 -12.26 -18.03
CA ILE A 44 -14.55 -10.87 -17.98
C ILE A 44 -15.53 -10.06 -17.14
N GLY A 45 -15.06 -9.04 -16.46
CA GLY A 45 -15.94 -8.20 -15.66
C GLY A 45 -15.37 -6.82 -15.38
N GLY A 46 -16.27 -5.95 -14.90
CA GLY A 46 -15.96 -4.64 -14.38
C GLY A 46 -16.14 -4.60 -12.86
N GLN A 47 -15.41 -3.71 -12.20
CA GLN A 47 -15.43 -3.59 -10.75
C GLN A 47 -15.29 -2.13 -10.29
N VAL A 48 -15.81 -1.85 -9.12
CA VAL A 48 -15.53 -0.67 -8.33
C VAL A 48 -14.79 -1.08 -7.08
N SER A 49 -13.86 -0.26 -6.63
CA SER A 49 -12.99 -0.60 -5.50
C SER A 49 -12.87 0.57 -4.52
N TYR A 50 -12.57 0.22 -3.28
CA TYR A 50 -12.04 1.14 -2.28
C TYR A 50 -10.73 0.56 -1.80
N SER A 51 -9.66 1.30 -2.03
CA SER A 51 -8.29 0.92 -1.69
C SER A 51 -7.75 1.83 -0.62
N ASN A 52 -7.04 1.27 0.35
CA ASN A 52 -6.28 1.99 1.37
C ASN A 52 -4.80 1.60 1.23
N ALA A 53 -3.99 2.55 0.81
CA ALA A 53 -2.55 2.41 0.76
C ALA A 53 -1.92 2.89 2.07
N GLY A 54 -0.90 2.17 2.54
CA GLY A 54 -0.07 2.52 3.68
C GLY A 54 1.40 2.45 3.31
N GLY A 55 2.19 3.38 3.83
CA GLY A 55 3.65 3.40 3.64
C GLY A 55 4.38 3.89 4.88
N ASP A 56 5.53 3.27 5.17
CA ASP A 56 6.42 3.69 6.26
C ASP A 56 7.64 4.40 5.67
N PHE A 57 7.69 5.72 5.87
CA PHE A 57 8.76 6.58 5.36
C PHE A 57 9.89 6.82 6.36
N SER A 58 9.87 6.20 7.55
CA SER A 58 10.80 6.47 8.65
C SER A 58 12.27 6.34 8.24
N ASN A 59 12.59 5.39 7.37
CA ASN A 59 13.97 5.10 6.95
C ASN A 59 14.31 5.62 5.55
N THR A 60 13.38 6.32 4.88
CA THR A 60 13.57 6.72 3.48
C THR A 60 14.56 7.88 3.33
N THR A 61 14.73 8.71 4.35
CA THR A 61 15.66 9.84 4.35
C THR A 61 17.09 9.42 4.66
N GLN A 62 17.32 8.19 5.14
CA GLN A 62 18.63 7.69 5.53
C GLN A 62 19.66 7.80 4.40
N GLY A 63 19.34 7.28 3.21
CA GLY A 63 20.22 7.33 2.05
C GLY A 63 20.56 8.76 1.60
N PRO A 64 19.59 9.65 1.36
CA PRO A 64 19.79 11.05 1.01
C PRO A 64 20.65 11.81 2.04
N VAL A 65 20.40 11.62 3.34
CA VAL A 65 21.16 12.27 4.40
C VAL A 65 22.59 11.74 4.46
N ALA A 66 22.78 10.42 4.48
CA ALA A 66 24.11 9.80 4.50
C ALA A 66 24.95 10.22 3.28
N PHE A 67 24.33 10.30 2.09
CA PHE A 67 25.01 10.78 0.89
C PHE A 67 25.42 12.24 0.99
N SER A 68 24.55 13.08 1.55
CA SER A 68 24.82 14.53 1.70
C SER A 68 25.91 14.84 2.73
N LEU A 69 26.01 14.01 3.76
CA LEU A 69 27.00 14.13 4.85
C LEU A 69 28.20 13.19 4.70
N ARG A 70 28.32 12.49 3.56
CA ARG A 70 29.46 11.59 3.33
C ARG A 70 30.77 12.36 3.49
N GLU A 71 31.78 11.69 4.05
CA GLU A 71 33.10 12.27 4.33
C GLU A 71 33.13 13.33 5.44
N THR A 72 32.01 13.54 6.18
CA THR A 72 32.00 14.43 7.34
C THR A 72 32.22 13.65 8.64
N THR A 73 32.90 14.28 9.60
CA THR A 73 33.04 13.74 10.95
C THR A 73 31.68 13.68 11.67
N LEU A 74 30.76 14.54 11.30
CA LEU A 74 29.39 14.57 11.83
C LEU A 74 28.64 13.26 11.51
N GLU A 75 28.66 12.79 10.27
CA GLU A 75 28.03 11.52 9.92
C GLU A 75 28.76 10.34 10.58
N ALA A 76 30.10 10.35 10.55
CA ALA A 76 30.90 9.24 11.08
C ALA A 76 30.75 9.04 12.59
N GLN A 77 30.58 10.08 13.38
CA GLN A 77 30.54 10.03 14.85
C GLN A 77 29.13 10.08 15.42
N VAL A 78 28.20 10.78 14.78
CA VAL A 78 26.86 11.05 15.29
C VAL A 78 25.78 10.29 14.50
N GLY A 79 25.99 10.07 13.20
CA GLY A 79 25.07 9.37 12.32
C GLY A 79 23.70 10.04 12.17
N PRO A 80 23.63 11.33 11.78
CA PRO A 80 22.36 12.03 11.59
C PRO A 80 21.44 11.34 10.57
N SER A 81 21.98 10.58 9.64
CA SER A 81 21.23 9.77 8.67
C SER A 81 20.25 8.79 9.31
N ASN A 82 20.51 8.36 10.55
CA ASN A 82 19.64 7.44 11.28
C ASN A 82 18.49 8.13 12.05
N TRP A 83 18.35 9.44 11.95
CA TRP A 83 17.27 10.16 12.64
C TRP A 83 15.98 10.09 11.80
N PRO A 84 14.88 9.51 12.33
CA PRO A 84 13.64 9.36 11.58
C PRO A 84 12.87 10.68 11.55
N VAL A 85 12.91 11.38 10.43
CA VAL A 85 12.23 12.68 10.23
C VAL A 85 10.91 12.58 9.51
N LEU A 86 10.61 11.44 8.88
CA LEU A 86 9.36 11.16 8.23
C LEU A 86 8.60 10.07 8.99
N GLY A 87 7.28 10.16 8.99
CA GLY A 87 6.41 9.19 9.63
C GLY A 87 5.73 8.24 8.65
N GLN A 88 4.75 7.50 9.17
CA GLN A 88 3.88 6.65 8.36
C GLN A 88 2.79 7.49 7.68
N ALA A 89 2.46 7.14 6.45
CA ALA A 89 1.37 7.75 5.70
C ALA A 89 0.33 6.68 5.32
N ASN A 90 -0.94 7.07 5.32
CA ASN A 90 -2.05 6.25 4.84
C ASN A 90 -2.97 7.12 3.99
N HIS A 91 -3.48 6.56 2.90
CA HIS A 91 -4.43 7.24 2.04
C HIS A 91 -5.43 6.26 1.45
N GLY A 92 -6.71 6.62 1.54
CA GLY A 92 -7.82 5.86 0.97
C GLY A 92 -8.36 6.52 -0.29
N ALA A 93 -8.63 5.74 -1.33
CA ALA A 93 -9.24 6.22 -2.56
C ALA A 93 -10.24 5.20 -3.12
N THR A 94 -11.26 5.70 -3.79
CA THR A 94 -12.16 4.91 -4.62
C THR A 94 -11.56 4.74 -6.00
N GLY A 95 -11.77 3.58 -6.59
CA GLY A 95 -11.26 3.25 -7.92
C GLY A 95 -12.28 2.46 -8.73
N PHE A 96 -11.92 2.24 -9.96
CA PHE A 96 -12.64 1.35 -10.87
C PHE A 96 -11.63 0.54 -11.66
N GLY A 97 -12.08 -0.60 -12.15
CA GLY A 97 -11.18 -1.49 -12.86
C GLY A 97 -11.92 -2.60 -13.57
N GLY A 98 -11.16 -3.59 -13.97
CA GLY A 98 -11.67 -4.76 -14.63
C GLY A 98 -10.84 -6.00 -14.35
N PHE A 99 -11.45 -7.14 -14.61
CA PHE A 99 -10.81 -8.43 -14.46
C PHE A 99 -11.16 -9.35 -15.64
N ALA A 100 -10.24 -10.23 -15.96
CA ALA A 100 -10.45 -11.28 -16.95
C ALA A 100 -9.71 -12.53 -16.51
N GLY A 101 -10.32 -13.68 -16.71
CA GLY A 101 -9.73 -14.92 -16.25
C GLY A 101 -10.31 -16.16 -16.93
N TYR A 102 -9.74 -17.30 -16.56
CA TYR A 102 -10.16 -18.62 -16.97
C TYR A 102 -10.23 -19.53 -15.77
N ASN A 103 -11.35 -20.23 -15.62
CA ASN A 103 -11.55 -21.24 -14.60
C ASN A 103 -11.68 -22.63 -15.25
N THR A 104 -11.14 -23.63 -14.59
CA THR A 104 -11.46 -25.04 -14.79
C THR A 104 -12.13 -25.57 -13.54
N GLN A 105 -13.06 -26.50 -13.70
CA GLN A 105 -13.81 -27.07 -12.58
C GLN A 105 -13.70 -28.60 -12.58
N PHE A 106 -13.36 -29.11 -11.41
CA PHE A 106 -13.31 -30.56 -11.11
C PHE A 106 -14.31 -30.82 -10.00
N GLU A 107 -15.47 -31.32 -10.34
CA GLU A 107 -16.62 -31.48 -9.44
C GLU A 107 -16.98 -30.18 -8.73
N ARG A 108 -16.59 -30.01 -7.46
CA ARG A 108 -16.81 -28.78 -6.68
C ARG A 108 -15.57 -27.86 -6.60
N LEU A 109 -14.40 -28.41 -6.91
CA LEU A 109 -13.16 -27.62 -6.91
C LEU A 109 -13.06 -26.80 -8.19
N VAL A 110 -12.90 -25.49 -8.05
CA VAL A 110 -12.68 -24.56 -9.16
C VAL A 110 -11.26 -24.00 -9.02
N LEU A 111 -10.45 -24.18 -10.06
CA LEU A 111 -9.11 -23.62 -10.15
C LEU A 111 -9.07 -22.66 -11.34
N GLY A 112 -8.36 -21.55 -11.19
CA GLY A 112 -8.29 -20.57 -12.27
C GLY A 112 -7.07 -19.66 -12.21
N VAL A 113 -6.91 -18.92 -13.29
CA VAL A 113 -5.97 -17.80 -13.41
C VAL A 113 -6.72 -16.55 -13.78
N GLU A 114 -6.31 -15.41 -13.23
CA GLU A 114 -7.02 -14.16 -13.44
C GLU A 114 -6.02 -13.00 -13.50
N ALA A 115 -6.21 -12.12 -14.47
CA ALA A 115 -5.60 -10.81 -14.53
C ALA A 115 -6.61 -9.77 -14.03
N ASN A 116 -6.15 -8.86 -13.20
CA ASN A 116 -6.96 -7.81 -12.61
C ASN A 116 -6.23 -6.47 -12.73
N TYR A 117 -6.96 -5.38 -12.92
CA TYR A 117 -6.43 -4.03 -12.96
C TYR A 117 -7.36 -3.08 -12.22
N ASP A 118 -6.77 -2.23 -11.37
CA ASP A 118 -7.47 -1.17 -10.64
C ASP A 118 -6.80 0.19 -10.86
N GLN A 119 -7.63 1.16 -11.21
CA GLN A 119 -7.24 2.55 -11.30
C GLN A 119 -7.83 3.30 -10.10
N ALA A 120 -7.02 3.51 -9.06
CA ALA A 120 -7.44 4.15 -7.82
C ALA A 120 -6.71 5.47 -7.52
N ASN A 121 -5.66 5.82 -8.28
CA ASN A 121 -4.87 7.06 -8.13
C ASN A 121 -4.46 7.30 -6.66
N LEU A 122 -3.92 6.28 -6.02
CA LEU A 122 -3.51 6.36 -4.62
C LEU A 122 -2.32 7.31 -4.46
N SER A 123 -2.36 8.13 -3.41
CA SER A 123 -1.32 9.11 -3.13
C SER A 123 -0.98 9.10 -1.64
N LEU A 124 0.29 8.87 -1.32
CA LEU A 124 0.81 8.90 0.04
C LEU A 124 1.70 10.13 0.20
N ILE A 125 1.48 10.91 1.25
CA ILE A 125 2.33 12.05 1.61
C ILE A 125 2.76 11.84 3.05
N ALA A 126 4.07 11.72 3.27
CA ALA A 126 4.61 11.50 4.60
C ALA A 126 4.52 12.78 5.45
N PRO A 127 4.06 12.67 6.71
CA PRO A 127 4.17 13.78 7.65
C PRO A 127 5.65 14.05 7.93
N ASN A 128 6.05 15.33 7.83
CA ASN A 128 7.39 15.78 8.18
C ASN A 128 7.43 16.18 9.66
N THR A 129 8.37 15.59 10.39
CA THR A 129 8.65 15.92 11.79
C THR A 129 10.12 16.29 11.89
N PRO A 130 10.48 17.57 11.68
CA PRO A 130 11.86 18.01 11.75
C PRO A 130 12.48 17.67 13.11
N ILE A 131 13.72 17.21 13.10
CA ILE A 131 14.49 16.91 14.31
C ILE A 131 15.66 17.87 14.39
N SER A 132 15.74 18.61 15.50
CA SER A 132 16.88 19.46 15.84
C SER A 132 17.61 18.90 17.03
N ARG A 133 18.94 18.78 16.93
CA ARG A 133 19.79 18.29 18.01
C ARG A 133 21.09 19.08 18.07
N GLN A 134 21.53 19.34 19.30
CA GLN A 134 22.88 19.80 19.58
C GLN A 134 23.77 18.58 19.77
N THR A 135 24.91 18.57 19.12
CA THR A 135 25.86 17.46 19.15
C THR A 135 27.28 17.95 18.98
N SER A 136 28.27 17.09 19.16
CA SER A 136 29.67 17.41 18.90
C SER A 136 30.33 16.30 18.10
N ALA A 137 31.18 16.70 17.17
CA ALA A 137 31.97 15.82 16.33
C ALA A 137 33.30 16.47 15.97
N GLY A 138 34.39 15.71 15.97
CA GLY A 138 35.72 16.22 15.59
C GLY A 138 36.21 17.38 16.45
N GLY A 139 35.71 17.54 17.67
CA GLY A 139 36.06 18.68 18.57
C GLY A 139 35.24 19.97 18.34
N ASN A 140 34.30 19.97 17.39
CA ASN A 140 33.39 21.08 17.12
C ASN A 140 31.98 20.76 17.67
N ALA A 141 31.23 21.77 18.07
CA ALA A 141 29.82 21.66 18.40
C ALA A 141 28.98 21.94 17.15
N TYR A 142 27.84 21.26 17.05
CA TYR A 142 26.91 21.39 15.94
C TYR A 142 25.48 21.53 16.45
N ASP A 143 24.78 22.51 15.91
CA ASP A 143 23.32 22.57 15.94
C ASP A 143 22.83 22.00 14.60
N VAL A 144 22.24 20.81 14.63
CA VAL A 144 21.81 20.10 13.41
C VAL A 144 20.30 19.99 13.37
N THR A 145 19.70 20.44 12.28
CA THR A 145 18.29 20.25 11.99
C THR A 145 18.13 19.43 10.72
N ILE A 146 17.37 18.35 10.78
CA ILE A 146 17.00 17.55 9.64
C ILE A 146 15.50 17.70 9.40
N SER A 147 15.14 17.96 8.15
CA SER A 147 13.76 17.95 7.65
C SER A 147 13.68 17.11 6.39
N GLY A 148 12.50 16.61 6.07
CA GLY A 148 12.32 15.76 4.91
C GLY A 148 10.96 15.94 4.25
N SER A 149 10.83 15.46 3.03
CA SER A 149 9.57 15.26 2.34
C SER A 149 9.58 13.90 1.66
N GLY A 150 8.48 13.20 1.73
CA GLY A 150 8.30 11.90 1.08
C GLY A 150 6.90 11.80 0.50
N SER A 151 6.81 11.37 -0.75
CA SER A 151 5.52 11.13 -1.39
C SER A 151 5.59 9.98 -2.38
N VAL A 152 4.47 9.26 -2.49
CA VAL A 152 4.15 8.32 -3.57
C VAL A 152 2.86 8.81 -4.18
N THR A 153 2.86 9.10 -5.47
CA THR A 153 1.68 9.61 -6.18
C THR A 153 1.35 8.75 -7.40
N ASP A 154 0.09 8.82 -7.84
CA ASP A 154 -0.41 8.13 -9.03
C ASP A 154 -0.22 6.61 -9.00
N LEU A 155 -0.28 6.00 -7.81
CA LEU A 155 -0.15 4.56 -7.67
C LEU A 155 -1.38 3.85 -8.24
N ASN A 156 -1.18 3.21 -9.37
CA ASN A 156 -2.12 2.28 -10.00
C ASN A 156 -1.45 0.92 -10.12
N PHE A 157 -2.23 -0.15 -10.07
CA PHE A 157 -1.65 -1.49 -10.11
C PHE A 157 -2.54 -2.52 -10.79
N GLY A 158 -1.89 -3.53 -11.34
CA GLY A 158 -2.52 -4.73 -11.83
C GLY A 158 -1.96 -5.95 -11.13
N THR A 159 -2.72 -7.05 -11.15
CA THR A 159 -2.33 -8.32 -10.55
C THR A 159 -2.57 -9.48 -11.50
N LEU A 160 -1.66 -10.45 -11.46
CA LEU A 160 -1.85 -11.76 -12.10
C LEU A 160 -1.84 -12.80 -10.98
N ARG A 161 -2.95 -13.56 -10.86
CA ARG A 161 -3.20 -14.40 -9.71
C ARG A 161 -3.75 -15.76 -10.08
N ALA A 162 -3.36 -16.78 -9.33
CA ALA A 162 -4.01 -18.09 -9.30
C ALA A 162 -5.11 -18.04 -8.26
N ARG A 163 -6.27 -18.62 -8.57
CA ARG A 163 -7.43 -18.71 -7.66
C ARG A 163 -7.87 -20.16 -7.49
N ALA A 164 -8.35 -20.47 -6.28
CA ALA A 164 -8.94 -21.75 -5.94
C ALA A 164 -10.23 -21.50 -5.15
N GLY A 165 -11.31 -22.13 -5.56
CA GLY A 165 -12.62 -21.95 -4.97
C GLY A 165 -13.41 -23.27 -4.85
N TRP A 166 -14.52 -23.21 -4.12
CA TRP A 166 -15.40 -24.35 -3.91
C TRP A 166 -16.82 -23.99 -4.38
N ALA A 167 -17.30 -24.71 -5.39
CA ALA A 167 -18.64 -24.48 -5.97
C ALA A 167 -19.74 -25.01 -5.04
N LEU A 168 -20.58 -24.11 -4.55
CA LEU A 168 -21.73 -24.35 -3.69
C LEU A 168 -23.01 -23.88 -4.40
N GLY A 169 -23.39 -24.55 -5.46
CA GLY A 169 -24.51 -24.14 -6.31
C GLY A 169 -24.22 -22.78 -6.98
N ASN A 170 -24.98 -21.75 -6.61
CA ASN A 170 -24.83 -20.39 -7.15
C ASN A 170 -23.69 -19.60 -6.50
N PHE A 171 -23.04 -20.13 -5.46
CA PHE A 171 -22.00 -19.47 -4.70
C PHE A 171 -20.64 -20.09 -4.96
N LEU A 172 -19.63 -19.28 -5.16
CA LEU A 172 -18.25 -19.70 -5.30
C LEU A 172 -17.37 -18.88 -4.34
N PRO A 173 -17.23 -19.27 -3.07
CA PRO A 173 -16.17 -18.76 -2.23
C PRO A 173 -14.81 -19.21 -2.78
N TYR A 174 -13.82 -18.29 -2.77
CA TYR A 174 -12.49 -18.57 -3.29
C TYR A 174 -11.41 -17.78 -2.55
N GLY A 175 -10.20 -18.31 -2.60
CA GLY A 175 -8.98 -17.61 -2.25
C GLY A 175 -8.07 -17.48 -3.46
N PHE A 176 -7.15 -16.55 -3.42
CA PHE A 176 -6.17 -16.34 -4.47
C PHE A 176 -4.83 -15.84 -3.92
N ALA A 177 -3.79 -16.06 -4.70
CA ALA A 177 -2.47 -15.47 -4.50
C ALA A 177 -1.80 -15.23 -5.86
N GLY A 178 -0.88 -14.27 -5.91
CA GLY A 178 -0.25 -13.92 -7.18
C GLY A 178 0.81 -12.84 -7.06
N VAL A 179 1.11 -12.23 -8.19
CA VAL A 179 2.04 -11.12 -8.33
C VAL A 179 1.29 -9.84 -8.64
N ALA A 180 1.79 -8.73 -8.11
CA ALA A 180 1.29 -7.39 -8.37
C ALA A 180 2.35 -6.58 -9.12
N VAL A 181 1.92 -5.77 -10.06
CA VAL A 181 2.76 -4.81 -10.77
C VAL A 181 2.08 -3.45 -10.67
N GLY A 182 2.74 -2.49 -10.04
CA GLY A 182 2.28 -1.13 -9.90
C GLY A 182 3.13 -0.14 -10.70
N HIS A 183 2.58 1.03 -10.92
CA HIS A 183 3.29 2.17 -11.50
C HIS A 183 3.01 3.39 -10.61
N ALA A 184 4.07 4.09 -10.19
CA ALA A 184 3.95 5.24 -9.30
C ALA A 184 5.09 6.23 -9.48
N ASN A 185 4.88 7.47 -9.02
CA ASN A 185 5.92 8.47 -8.85
C ASN A 185 6.35 8.48 -7.39
N VAL A 186 7.63 8.21 -7.14
CA VAL A 186 8.22 8.20 -5.78
C VAL A 186 9.19 9.36 -5.66
N ASN A 187 8.93 10.28 -4.72
CA ASN A 187 9.78 11.43 -4.45
C ASN A 187 10.13 11.48 -2.97
N ILE A 188 11.42 11.50 -2.67
CA ILE A 188 11.97 11.62 -1.33
C ILE A 188 13.05 12.68 -1.35
N ALA A 189 12.98 13.63 -0.43
CA ALA A 189 14.02 14.61 -0.21
C ALA A 189 14.29 14.79 1.28
N ALA A 190 15.54 15.05 1.63
CA ALA A 190 15.94 15.39 2.98
C ALA A 190 16.92 16.54 2.95
N THR A 191 16.71 17.50 3.83
CA THR A 191 17.61 18.64 4.03
C THR A 191 18.19 18.57 5.43
N VAL A 192 19.52 18.61 5.48
CA VAL A 192 20.29 18.75 6.71
C VAL A 192 20.85 20.15 6.74
N SER A 193 20.50 20.90 7.74
CA SER A 193 20.98 22.28 7.93
C SER A 193 21.41 22.50 9.37
N GLY A 194 22.29 23.46 9.57
CA GLY A 194 22.74 23.75 10.91
C GLY A 194 23.84 24.76 10.96
N ILE A 195 24.46 24.84 12.14
CA ILE A 195 25.59 25.70 12.42
C ILE A 195 26.68 24.82 13.03
N GLU A 196 27.87 24.89 12.44
CA GLU A 196 29.07 24.33 13.04
C GLU A 196 29.74 25.44 13.89
N ASN A 197 30.05 25.10 15.12
CA ASN A 197 30.72 25.93 16.07
C ASN A 197 32.13 25.38 16.34
N PRO A 198 33.16 25.93 15.72
CA PRO A 198 34.53 25.47 15.90
C PRO A 198 34.96 25.58 17.37
N GLN A 199 35.75 24.60 17.85
CA GLN A 199 36.31 24.58 19.20
C GLN A 199 35.25 24.62 20.33
N ASN A 200 34.03 24.25 20.05
CA ASN A 200 32.95 24.17 21.05
C ASN A 200 32.64 25.53 21.75
N GLN A 201 32.90 26.64 21.09
CA GLN A 201 32.62 27.98 21.62
C GLN A 201 31.20 28.42 21.23
N PRO A 202 30.45 29.15 22.09
CA PRO A 202 29.14 29.68 21.76
C PRO A 202 29.20 30.62 20.56
N CYS A 203 28.23 30.49 19.63
CA CYS A 203 28.07 31.44 18.54
C CYS A 203 27.63 32.81 19.09
N THR A 204 28.49 33.80 19.08
CA THR A 204 28.12 35.16 19.43
C THR A 204 27.59 35.88 18.19
N PRO A 205 26.40 36.54 18.27
CA PRO A 205 25.95 37.45 17.19
C PRO A 205 26.95 38.58 16.99
N ALA A 206 27.29 38.92 15.72
CA ALA A 206 28.08 40.12 15.43
C ALA A 206 27.42 41.37 16.05
N PRO A 207 28.17 42.40 16.56
CA PRO A 207 29.46 42.80 16.03
C PRO A 207 30.59 42.70 17.07
N ALA A 208 31.23 41.60 17.20
CA ALA A 208 32.52 41.51 17.86
C ALA A 208 33.46 40.78 16.92
N PRO A 209 34.80 40.93 17.03
CA PRO A 209 35.65 40.03 16.26
C PRO A 209 35.33 38.60 16.67
N ALA A 210 34.49 37.95 15.86
CA ALA A 210 34.10 36.60 16.08
C ALA A 210 35.29 35.70 15.79
N THR A 211 35.86 35.13 16.81
CA THR A 211 36.85 34.05 16.68
C THR A 211 36.44 32.93 17.64
N PRO A 212 36.19 31.77 17.10
CA PRO A 212 35.99 31.39 15.71
C PRO A 212 34.58 31.68 15.20
N ALA A 213 34.43 32.03 13.93
CA ALA A 213 33.14 32.31 13.32
C ALA A 213 32.33 31.00 13.19
N CYS A 214 31.08 31.02 13.64
CA CYS A 214 30.15 29.94 13.38
C CYS A 214 29.88 29.80 11.89
N VAL A 215 29.95 28.59 11.39
CA VAL A 215 29.78 28.28 9.97
C VAL A 215 28.41 27.65 9.73
N PRO A 216 27.48 28.33 9.06
CA PRO A 216 26.23 27.71 8.66
C PRO A 216 26.46 26.72 7.54
N PHE A 217 25.72 25.61 7.56
CA PHE A 217 25.70 24.62 6.48
C PHE A 217 24.28 24.20 6.13
N SER A 218 24.09 23.81 4.87
CA SER A 218 22.83 23.27 4.40
C SER A 218 23.09 22.34 3.22
N PHE A 219 22.63 21.11 3.32
CA PHE A 219 22.77 20.10 2.29
C PHE A 219 21.40 19.48 2.03
N THR A 220 21.05 19.29 0.76
CA THR A 220 19.82 18.60 0.36
C THR A 220 20.17 17.39 -0.48
N GLY A 221 19.69 16.23 -0.05
CA GLY A 221 19.76 14.99 -0.78
C GLY A 221 18.38 14.57 -1.25
N THR A 222 18.31 13.90 -2.40
CA THR A 222 17.07 13.40 -2.98
C THR A 222 17.22 11.92 -3.35
N ALA A 223 16.09 11.19 -3.26
CA ALA A 223 15.96 9.83 -3.73
C ALA A 223 14.57 9.63 -4.35
N GLY A 224 14.42 8.55 -5.10
CA GLY A 224 13.19 8.25 -5.81
C GLY A 224 13.27 8.65 -7.29
N LYS A 225 12.25 8.27 -8.04
CA LYS A 225 12.13 8.51 -9.47
C LYS A 225 10.65 8.61 -9.84
N ASN A 226 10.38 9.30 -10.95
CA ASN A 226 9.07 9.34 -11.57
C ASN A 226 8.89 8.13 -12.50
N GLY A 227 7.68 7.57 -12.52
CA GLY A 227 7.34 6.47 -13.40
C GLY A 227 8.00 5.14 -13.03
N GLU A 228 8.23 4.88 -11.76
CA GLU A 228 8.81 3.61 -11.29
C GLU A 228 7.82 2.48 -11.35
N TRP A 229 8.31 1.31 -11.78
CA TRP A 229 7.58 0.06 -11.73
C TRP A 229 7.80 -0.63 -10.39
N LEU A 230 6.71 -0.85 -9.69
CA LEU A 230 6.67 -1.55 -8.41
C LEU A 230 6.28 -3.00 -8.66
N VAL A 231 7.04 -3.94 -8.13
CA VAL A 231 6.68 -5.37 -8.18
C VAL A 231 6.37 -5.82 -6.75
N GLY A 232 5.36 -6.65 -6.60
CA GLY A 232 4.93 -7.13 -5.30
C GLY A 232 4.22 -8.47 -5.37
N PHE A 233 3.74 -8.91 -4.22
CA PHE A 233 2.87 -10.07 -4.12
C PHE A 233 1.47 -9.63 -3.70
N THR A 234 0.48 -10.45 -4.06
CA THR A 234 -0.91 -10.26 -3.69
C THR A 234 -1.51 -11.56 -3.16
N PHE A 235 -2.43 -11.43 -2.23
CA PHE A 235 -3.30 -12.51 -1.79
C PHE A 235 -4.64 -11.95 -1.29
N GLY A 236 -5.63 -12.79 -1.28
CA GLY A 236 -6.96 -12.38 -0.84
C GLY A 236 -8.00 -13.47 -0.99
N GLY A 237 -9.24 -13.06 -0.90
CA GLY A 237 -10.36 -13.96 -1.07
C GLY A 237 -11.64 -13.21 -1.43
N GLY A 238 -12.59 -13.96 -1.93
CA GLY A 238 -13.84 -13.39 -2.37
C GLY A 238 -14.97 -14.41 -2.49
N LEU A 239 -16.09 -13.89 -2.94
CA LEU A 239 -17.30 -14.65 -3.21
C LEU A 239 -17.85 -14.20 -4.56
N ASP A 240 -17.99 -15.12 -5.50
CA ASP A 240 -18.76 -14.94 -6.72
C ASP A 240 -20.16 -15.53 -6.52
N VAL A 241 -21.20 -14.79 -6.90
CA VAL A 241 -22.61 -15.20 -6.81
C VAL A 241 -23.23 -15.18 -8.20
N ALA A 242 -23.56 -16.34 -8.73
CA ALA A 242 -24.22 -16.47 -10.03
C ALA A 242 -25.66 -15.96 -9.97
N LEU A 243 -25.96 -14.92 -10.76
CA LEU A 243 -27.30 -14.38 -10.96
C LEU A 243 -28.02 -15.10 -12.08
N THR A 244 -27.29 -15.47 -13.12
CA THR A 244 -27.76 -16.27 -14.25
C THR A 244 -26.68 -17.29 -14.62
N ARG A 245 -26.90 -18.07 -15.68
CA ARG A 245 -25.88 -19.01 -16.17
C ARG A 245 -24.58 -18.32 -16.60
N ASN A 246 -24.67 -17.08 -17.06
CA ASN A 246 -23.56 -16.34 -17.62
C ASN A 246 -23.15 -15.10 -16.83
N VAL A 247 -23.98 -14.62 -15.90
CA VAL A 247 -23.73 -13.37 -15.16
C VAL A 247 -23.55 -13.67 -13.69
N PHE A 248 -22.52 -13.10 -13.07
CA PHE A 248 -22.25 -13.23 -11.65
C PHE A 248 -21.86 -11.88 -11.01
N LEU A 249 -22.22 -11.73 -9.74
CA LEU A 249 -21.73 -10.67 -8.86
C LEU A 249 -20.48 -11.15 -8.14
N ARG A 250 -19.59 -10.22 -7.83
CA ARG A 250 -18.36 -10.44 -7.09
C ARG A 250 -18.26 -9.50 -5.90
N ALA A 251 -17.82 -10.04 -4.76
CA ALA A 251 -17.31 -9.29 -3.64
C ALA A 251 -15.93 -9.87 -3.27
N GLU A 252 -14.91 -9.02 -3.12
CA GLU A 252 -13.53 -9.46 -2.95
C GLU A 252 -12.75 -8.53 -2.02
N TYR A 253 -11.84 -9.12 -1.24
CA TYR A 253 -10.80 -8.43 -0.49
C TYR A 253 -9.43 -8.88 -0.98
N GLU A 254 -8.56 -7.92 -1.24
CA GLU A 254 -7.19 -8.13 -1.68
C GLU A 254 -6.20 -7.35 -0.83
N TYR A 255 -5.10 -7.99 -0.49
CA TYR A 255 -3.91 -7.37 0.07
C TYR A 255 -2.78 -7.44 -0.93
N VAL A 256 -2.12 -6.31 -1.15
CA VAL A 256 -0.93 -6.19 -2.00
C VAL A 256 0.20 -5.61 -1.15
N GLN A 257 1.39 -6.19 -1.25
CA GLN A 257 2.61 -5.63 -0.69
C GLN A 257 3.66 -5.53 -1.78
N PHE A 258 4.12 -4.30 -2.03
CA PHE A 258 5.18 -4.04 -2.98
C PHE A 258 6.56 -4.25 -2.35
N ALA A 259 7.55 -4.64 -3.20
CA ALA A 259 8.94 -4.71 -2.80
C ALA A 259 9.44 -3.30 -2.40
N PRO A 260 10.38 -3.21 -1.44
CA PRO A 260 10.89 -1.93 -0.98
C PRO A 260 11.55 -1.12 -2.09
N ILE A 261 11.24 0.19 -2.17
CA ILE A 261 11.94 1.16 -3.01
C ILE A 261 12.48 2.27 -2.10
N ALA A 262 13.79 2.54 -2.17
CA ALA A 262 14.46 3.54 -1.32
C ALA A 262 14.10 3.40 0.17
N ASN A 263 14.09 2.17 0.68
CA ASN A 263 13.66 1.79 2.04
C ASN A 263 12.18 2.07 2.37
N LEU A 264 11.35 2.36 1.38
CA LEU A 264 9.91 2.50 1.51
C LEU A 264 9.21 1.19 1.18
N VAL A 265 8.42 0.68 2.11
CA VAL A 265 7.49 -0.44 1.89
C VAL A 265 6.08 0.12 1.75
N VAL A 266 5.44 -0.16 0.62
CA VAL A 266 4.05 0.23 0.37
C VAL A 266 3.17 -1.01 0.38
N ASN A 267 2.08 -0.96 1.14
CA ASN A 267 1.04 -1.96 1.14
C ASN A 267 -0.31 -1.35 0.75
N VAL A 268 -1.17 -2.15 0.13
CA VAL A 268 -2.51 -1.72 -0.30
C VAL A 268 -3.52 -2.78 0.13
N ASN A 269 -4.57 -2.32 0.78
CA ASN A 269 -5.74 -3.12 1.14
C ASN A 269 -6.90 -2.65 0.27
N THR A 270 -7.51 -3.55 -0.48
CA THR A 270 -8.59 -3.23 -1.40
C THR A 270 -9.82 -4.09 -1.10
N VAL A 271 -10.98 -3.44 -1.01
CA VAL A 271 -12.29 -4.09 -1.06
C VAL A 271 -12.92 -3.72 -2.39
N ARG A 272 -13.46 -4.69 -3.09
CA ARG A 272 -14.08 -4.45 -4.40
C ARG A 272 -15.39 -5.20 -4.57
N GLY A 273 -16.28 -4.57 -5.34
CA GLY A 273 -17.49 -5.17 -5.85
C GLY A 273 -17.51 -5.14 -7.36
N GLY A 274 -17.98 -6.20 -8.00
CA GLY A 274 -17.94 -6.29 -9.45
C GLY A 274 -19.07 -7.10 -10.05
N LEU A 275 -19.22 -6.96 -11.35
CA LEU A 275 -20.12 -7.75 -12.18
C LEU A 275 -19.30 -8.41 -13.29
N GLY A 276 -19.47 -9.72 -13.47
CA GLY A 276 -18.77 -10.48 -14.49
C GLY A 276 -19.72 -11.26 -15.41
N ILE A 277 -19.24 -11.50 -16.61
CA ILE A 277 -19.88 -12.35 -17.61
C ILE A 277 -18.96 -13.51 -17.90
N LYS A 278 -19.52 -14.72 -17.88
CA LYS A 278 -18.85 -15.97 -18.18
C LYS A 278 -19.31 -16.53 -19.52
N PHE A 279 -18.39 -17.11 -20.26
CA PHE A 279 -18.60 -17.72 -21.58
C PHE A 279 -18.44 -19.23 -21.55
#